data_cdd69b3ade24fbb1b560f0c3d646371c
#
_entry.id   cdd69b3ade24fbb1b560f0c3d646371c
#
_cell.length_a   1.000
_cell.length_b   1.000
_cell.length_c   1.000
_cell.angle_alpha   90.00
_cell.angle_beta   90.00
_cell.angle_gamma   90.00
#
_symmetry.space_group_name_H-M   'P 1'
#
loop_
_entity.id
_entity.type
_entity.pdbx_description
1 polymer ?
#
loop_
_entity_poly.entity_id
_entity_poly.type
_entity_poly.pdbx_seq_one_letter_code
_entity_poly.pdbx_strand_id
1 'polypeptide(L)'
;MHTAGAGRQHDTALFSCGKLGAQFIGDLFFVAVLRWCSMGCAVATVVSEAVCCMLCIIYIKRKVPELNLGKAWFVFDGTLLKHTSLYGWTSAMQQGTVQLGKIGVQAIANTMGVSVMAAYTIVNRIDDFACLPEQNIAHSMTSFMAQNSGAGKKERVRKGFWGGMKIELVYGMVIFLVCFFFAEPVVRLFVRDTDVVKEGVTYLKLISFMYLLPAVTNGIQGYFRGIGDLKITLISSMVNMGVRVLAAFVFVFGFAMKVETFPFACLAGWIAMLITEGPLLVRSYGRLKRGENAVI
;
A
#
# COMPACT_ATOMS: atom_id res chain seq x y z
N MET A 1 -13.04 -11.44 26.12
CA MET A 1 -11.85 -10.97 25.38
C MET A 1 -12.15 -10.27 24.04
N HIS A 2 -13.33 -10.41 23.44
CA HIS A 2 -13.68 -9.77 22.15
C HIS A 2 -13.91 -8.23 22.23
N THR A 3 -14.39 -7.71 23.32
CA THR A 3 -14.71 -6.27 23.49
C THR A 3 -13.48 -5.38 23.73
N ALA A 4 -12.44 -5.91 24.35
CA ALA A 4 -11.21 -5.14 24.63
C ALA A 4 -10.39 -4.81 23.36
N GLY A 5 -10.47 -5.68 22.34
CA GLY A 5 -9.80 -5.44 21.04
C GLY A 5 -10.47 -4.35 20.20
N ALA A 6 -11.81 -4.35 20.18
CA ALA A 6 -12.58 -3.36 19.42
C ALA A 6 -12.47 -1.95 20.02
N GLY A 7 -12.47 -1.81 21.37
CA GLY A 7 -12.25 -0.54 22.04
C GLY A 7 -10.87 0.07 21.74
N ARG A 8 -9.81 -0.75 21.74
CA ARG A 8 -8.44 -0.29 21.41
C ARG A 8 -8.30 0.18 19.97
N GLN A 9 -9.01 -0.43 19.02
CA GLN A 9 -9.01 0.03 17.61
C GLN A 9 -9.71 1.36 17.43
N HIS A 10 -10.83 1.57 18.15
CA HIS A 10 -11.56 2.84 18.14
C HIS A 10 -10.69 4.00 18.70
N ASP A 11 -9.98 3.75 19.80
CA ASP A 11 -9.10 4.75 20.41
C ASP A 11 -7.93 5.10 19.47
N THR A 12 -7.35 4.11 18.79
CA THR A 12 -6.29 4.34 17.79
C THR A 12 -6.79 5.16 16.60
N ALA A 13 -8.01 4.92 16.14
CA ALA A 13 -8.64 5.72 15.09
C ALA A 13 -8.87 7.17 15.54
N LEU A 14 -9.31 7.40 16.77
CA LEU A 14 -9.45 8.75 17.34
C LEU A 14 -8.12 9.52 17.39
N PHE A 15 -7.01 8.87 17.77
CA PHE A 15 -5.69 9.49 17.75
C PHE A 15 -5.25 9.84 16.33
N SER A 16 -5.52 8.98 15.35
CA SER A 16 -5.22 9.24 13.95
C SER A 16 -6.03 10.41 13.38
N CYS A 17 -7.32 10.51 13.71
CA CYS A 17 -8.16 11.64 13.36
C CYS A 17 -7.70 12.94 14.05
N GLY A 18 -7.32 12.86 15.32
CA GLY A 18 -6.77 14.00 16.08
C GLY A 18 -5.46 14.51 15.47
N LYS A 19 -4.58 13.59 15.04
CA LYS A 19 -3.34 13.92 14.31
C LYS A 19 -3.62 14.65 13.01
N LEU A 20 -4.55 14.13 12.19
CA LEU A 20 -4.92 14.76 10.91
C LEU A 20 -5.49 16.16 11.13
N GLY A 21 -6.34 16.34 12.14
CA GLY A 21 -6.86 17.66 12.52
C GLY A 21 -5.76 18.62 12.96
N ALA A 22 -4.85 18.17 13.82
CA ALA A 22 -3.71 18.97 14.29
C ALA A 22 -2.76 19.34 13.14
N GLN A 23 -2.49 18.40 12.22
CA GLN A 23 -1.67 18.67 11.05
C GLN A 23 -2.32 19.69 10.13
N PHE A 24 -3.61 19.54 9.81
CA PHE A 24 -4.34 20.48 8.95
C PHE A 24 -4.38 21.90 9.54
N ILE A 25 -4.66 22.03 10.85
CA ILE A 25 -4.62 23.31 11.55
C ILE A 25 -3.21 23.90 11.54
N GLY A 26 -2.20 23.06 11.80
CA GLY A 26 -0.80 23.45 11.75
C GLY A 26 -0.37 23.95 10.37
N ASP A 27 -0.71 23.23 9.31
CA ASP A 27 -0.43 23.63 7.93
C ASP A 27 -1.05 24.98 7.61
N LEU A 28 -2.33 25.19 7.93
CA LEU A 28 -3.00 26.48 7.75
C LEU A 28 -2.31 27.59 8.55
N PHE A 29 -1.95 27.33 9.80
CA PHE A 29 -1.30 28.34 10.64
C PHE A 29 0.08 28.72 10.13
N PHE A 30 0.96 27.75 9.86
CA PHE A 30 2.33 28.02 9.42
C PHE A 30 2.38 28.57 7.99
N VAL A 31 1.49 28.11 7.10
CA VAL A 31 1.50 28.57 5.69
C VAL A 31 0.70 29.87 5.52
N ALA A 32 -0.53 29.95 6.04
CA ALA A 32 -1.41 31.10 5.81
C ALA A 32 -1.08 32.28 6.74
N VAL A 33 -0.76 32.02 8.02
CA VAL A 33 -0.50 33.09 9.01
C VAL A 33 0.97 33.48 9.01
N LEU A 34 1.89 32.52 9.15
CA LEU A 34 3.32 32.79 9.22
C LEU A 34 4.00 32.88 7.85
N ARG A 35 3.31 32.51 6.76
CA ARG A 35 3.80 32.55 5.37
C ARG A 35 5.13 31.79 5.15
N TRP A 36 5.34 30.71 5.91
CA TRP A 36 6.57 29.90 5.81
C TRP A 36 6.57 28.92 4.63
N CYS A 37 5.61 29.03 3.71
CA CYS A 37 5.51 28.16 2.51
C CYS A 37 5.76 26.67 2.80
N SER A 38 6.61 26.02 2.03
CA SER A 38 6.94 24.59 2.19
C SER A 38 7.62 24.24 3.52
N MET A 39 8.39 25.17 4.11
CA MET A 39 9.01 24.97 5.42
C MET A 39 7.96 24.91 6.53
N GLY A 40 6.88 25.69 6.40
CA GLY A 40 5.74 25.67 7.32
C GLY A 40 5.06 24.31 7.37
N CYS A 41 4.79 23.69 6.20
CA CYS A 41 4.23 22.35 6.11
C CYS A 41 5.14 21.30 6.75
N ALA A 42 6.46 21.38 6.54
CA ALA A 42 7.39 20.44 7.13
C ALA A 42 7.39 20.55 8.67
N VAL A 43 7.40 21.77 9.21
CA VAL A 43 7.33 21.99 10.65
C VAL A 43 6.00 21.50 11.24
N ALA A 44 4.86 21.81 10.58
CA ALA A 44 3.55 21.34 11.01
C ALA A 44 3.48 19.81 11.08
N THR A 45 4.06 19.13 10.08
CA THR A 45 4.12 17.65 10.05
C THR A 45 4.93 17.12 11.23
N VAL A 46 6.13 17.63 11.47
CA VAL A 46 6.98 17.19 12.59
C VAL A 46 6.33 17.43 13.94
N VAL A 47 5.72 18.60 14.13
CA VAL A 47 5.03 18.95 15.39
C VAL A 47 3.81 18.03 15.61
N SER A 48 3.00 17.81 14.59
CA SER A 48 1.83 16.93 14.71
C SER A 48 2.22 15.48 14.99
N GLU A 49 3.32 14.98 14.41
CA GLU A 49 3.86 13.66 14.72
C GLU A 49 4.37 13.57 16.17
N ALA A 50 5.10 14.58 16.64
CA ALA A 50 5.60 14.63 18.02
C ALA A 50 4.44 14.63 19.03
N VAL A 51 3.41 15.45 18.80
CA VAL A 51 2.21 15.50 19.64
C VAL A 51 1.49 14.14 19.64
N CYS A 52 1.29 13.54 18.45
CA CYS A 52 0.68 12.22 18.36
C CYS A 52 1.47 11.16 19.14
N CYS A 53 2.80 11.17 19.01
CA CYS A 53 3.67 10.25 19.74
C CYS A 53 3.55 10.42 21.27
N MET A 54 3.55 11.66 21.75
CA MET A 54 3.35 11.95 23.18
C MET A 54 1.98 11.46 23.68
N LEU A 55 0.92 11.72 22.91
CA LEU A 55 -0.42 11.26 23.26
C LEU A 55 -0.51 9.72 23.28
N CYS A 56 0.10 9.04 22.32
CA CYS A 56 0.19 7.58 22.30
C CYS A 56 0.91 7.03 23.54
N ILE A 57 2.05 7.63 23.94
CA ILE A 57 2.80 7.23 25.15
C ILE A 57 1.95 7.42 26.40
N ILE A 58 1.26 8.56 26.53
CA ILE A 58 0.37 8.84 27.67
C ILE A 58 -0.79 7.84 27.73
N TYR A 59 -1.37 7.55 26.56
CA TYR A 59 -2.45 6.56 26.45
C TYR A 59 -1.99 5.16 26.87
N ILE A 60 -0.84 4.69 26.34
CA ILE A 60 -0.27 3.39 26.69
C ILE A 60 -0.05 3.30 28.22
N LYS A 61 0.56 4.31 28.81
CA LYS A 61 0.81 4.34 30.27
C LYS A 61 -0.47 4.30 31.11
N ARG A 62 -1.58 4.91 30.62
CA ARG A 62 -2.83 4.99 31.37
C ARG A 62 -3.79 3.82 31.14
N LYS A 63 -3.85 3.32 29.90
CA LYS A 63 -4.88 2.37 29.46
C LYS A 63 -4.38 0.96 29.18
N VAL A 64 -3.07 0.76 29.07
CA VAL A 64 -2.46 -0.53 28.74
C VAL A 64 -1.36 -0.87 29.76
N PRO A 65 -1.74 -1.22 31.02
CA PRO A 65 -0.76 -1.49 32.09
C PRO A 65 0.23 -2.61 31.73
N GLU A 66 -0.20 -3.56 30.90
CA GLU A 66 0.62 -4.69 30.40
C GLU A 66 1.88 -4.23 29.65
N LEU A 67 1.83 -3.06 29.00
CA LEU A 67 2.95 -2.45 28.31
C LEU A 67 3.73 -1.47 29.16
N ASN A 68 3.36 -1.27 30.42
CA ASN A 68 4.06 -0.37 31.34
C ASN A 68 5.18 -1.13 32.08
N LEU A 69 6.22 -1.48 31.36
CA LEU A 69 7.30 -2.36 31.81
C LEU A 69 8.34 -1.64 32.72
N GLY A 70 8.18 -0.34 33.00
CA GLY A 70 9.12 0.41 33.82
C GLY A 70 10.56 0.35 33.30
N LYS A 71 11.51 -0.06 34.16
CA LYS A 71 12.93 -0.20 33.77
C LYS A 71 13.16 -1.31 32.74
N ALA A 72 12.25 -2.28 32.61
CA ALA A 72 12.34 -3.36 31.63
C ALA A 72 12.20 -2.89 30.17
N TRP A 73 11.82 -1.65 29.92
CA TRP A 73 11.84 -1.04 28.59
C TRP A 73 13.25 -0.93 28.01
N PHE A 74 14.28 -0.94 28.84
CA PHE A 74 15.67 -0.81 28.45
C PHE A 74 16.41 -2.17 28.40
N VAL A 75 15.68 -3.29 28.47
CA VAL A 75 16.27 -4.62 28.28
C VAL A 75 16.51 -4.84 26.80
N PHE A 76 17.78 -5.04 26.45
CA PHE A 76 18.22 -5.27 25.08
C PHE A 76 18.33 -6.75 24.82
N ASP A 77 17.41 -7.29 23.99
CA ASP A 77 17.49 -8.67 23.49
C ASP A 77 18.06 -8.68 22.07
N GLY A 78 19.30 -9.12 21.92
CA GLY A 78 19.99 -9.17 20.62
C GLY A 78 19.31 -10.09 19.61
N THR A 79 18.67 -11.17 20.07
CA THR A 79 17.98 -12.12 19.19
C THR A 79 16.71 -11.50 18.61
N LEU A 80 15.93 -10.85 19.48
CA LEU A 80 14.71 -10.14 19.07
C LEU A 80 15.06 -8.99 18.14
N LEU A 81 16.09 -8.22 18.45
CA LEU A 81 16.56 -7.12 17.59
C LEU A 81 16.96 -7.64 16.20
N LYS A 82 17.73 -8.73 16.13
CA LYS A 82 18.13 -9.34 14.85
C LYS A 82 16.92 -9.72 13.99
N HIS A 83 15.93 -10.38 14.58
CA HIS A 83 14.71 -10.77 13.86
C HIS A 83 13.92 -9.53 13.40
N THR A 84 13.68 -8.57 14.29
CA THR A 84 12.95 -7.34 13.96
C THR A 84 13.67 -6.53 12.87
N SER A 85 15.00 -6.42 12.96
CA SER A 85 15.81 -5.72 11.94
C SER A 85 15.76 -6.42 10.59
N LEU A 86 15.76 -7.76 10.55
CA LEU A 86 15.63 -8.50 9.30
C LEU A 86 14.26 -8.27 8.64
N TYR A 87 13.18 -8.28 9.43
CA TYR A 87 11.84 -7.95 8.92
C TYR A 87 11.75 -6.50 8.44
N GLY A 88 12.28 -5.56 9.23
CA GLY A 88 12.33 -4.15 8.85
C GLY A 88 13.11 -3.92 7.57
N TRP A 89 14.29 -4.53 7.46
CA TRP A 89 15.13 -4.46 6.25
C TRP A 89 14.41 -5.01 5.01
N THR A 90 13.80 -6.19 5.12
CA THR A 90 13.06 -6.81 4.00
C THR A 90 11.90 -5.92 3.54
N SER A 91 11.16 -5.34 4.48
CA SER A 91 10.06 -4.41 4.18
C SER A 91 10.56 -3.10 3.55
N ALA A 92 11.68 -2.56 4.05
CA ALA A 92 12.31 -1.36 3.48
C ALA A 92 12.80 -1.60 2.05
N MET A 93 13.44 -2.75 1.79
CA MET A 93 13.87 -3.16 0.45
C MET A 93 12.68 -3.34 -0.50
N GLN A 94 11.56 -3.90 -0.02
CA GLN A 94 10.35 -4.02 -0.82
C GLN A 94 9.82 -2.64 -1.23
N GLN A 95 9.66 -1.72 -0.29
CA GLN A 95 9.19 -0.36 -0.58
C GLN A 95 10.17 0.42 -1.46
N GLY A 96 11.47 0.30 -1.20
CA GLY A 96 12.51 0.88 -2.04
C GLY A 96 12.43 0.41 -3.49
N THR A 97 12.25 -0.90 -3.71
CA THR A 97 12.09 -1.48 -5.05
C THR A 97 10.86 -0.90 -5.78
N VAL A 98 9.73 -0.76 -5.08
CA VAL A 98 8.52 -0.17 -5.67
C VAL A 98 8.76 1.27 -6.08
N GLN A 99 9.41 2.08 -5.25
CA GLN A 99 9.71 3.48 -5.57
C GLN A 99 10.71 3.62 -6.71
N LEU A 100 11.77 2.80 -6.74
CA LEU A 100 12.73 2.78 -7.85
C LEU A 100 12.05 2.37 -9.17
N GLY A 101 11.14 1.40 -9.14
CA GLY A 101 10.35 1.03 -10.29
C GLY A 101 9.45 2.17 -10.80
N LYS A 102 8.77 2.88 -9.90
CA LYS A 102 7.97 4.08 -10.25
C LYS A 102 8.86 5.15 -10.91
N ILE A 103 10.05 5.42 -10.38
CA ILE A 103 11.01 6.36 -10.97
C ILE A 103 11.44 5.90 -12.37
N GLY A 104 11.72 4.61 -12.56
CA GLY A 104 12.09 4.07 -13.86
C GLY A 104 11.00 4.26 -14.92
N VAL A 105 9.74 3.97 -14.58
CA VAL A 105 8.61 4.19 -15.50
C VAL A 105 8.38 5.69 -15.73
N GLN A 106 8.53 6.54 -14.72
CA GLN A 106 8.43 8.00 -14.86
C GLN A 106 9.53 8.55 -15.80
N ALA A 107 10.75 8.02 -15.72
CA ALA A 107 11.83 8.43 -16.62
C ALA A 107 11.49 8.11 -18.08
N ILE A 108 10.87 6.95 -18.35
CA ILE A 108 10.38 6.59 -19.69
C ILE A 108 9.23 7.55 -20.10
N ALA A 109 8.28 7.85 -19.23
CA ALA A 109 7.19 8.78 -19.52
C ALA A 109 7.70 10.18 -19.91
N ASN A 110 8.77 10.64 -19.30
CA ASN A 110 9.38 11.95 -19.59
C ASN A 110 9.94 12.04 -21.03
N THR A 111 10.23 10.91 -21.69
CA THR A 111 10.71 10.89 -23.08
C THR A 111 9.59 10.98 -24.12
N MET A 112 8.32 10.85 -23.69
CA MET A 112 7.16 10.70 -24.60
C MET A 112 6.42 12.04 -24.90
N GLY A 113 6.94 13.15 -24.41
CA GLY A 113 6.36 14.47 -24.61
C GLY A 113 5.48 14.93 -23.45
N VAL A 114 5.19 16.25 -23.45
CA VAL A 114 4.57 16.94 -22.31
C VAL A 114 3.17 16.43 -21.99
N SER A 115 2.33 16.21 -23.01
CA SER A 115 0.93 15.78 -22.81
C SER A 115 0.85 14.37 -22.21
N VAL A 116 1.68 13.42 -22.70
CA VAL A 116 1.72 12.05 -22.17
C VAL A 116 2.28 12.01 -20.76
N MET A 117 3.36 12.78 -20.49
CA MET A 117 3.95 12.90 -19.16
C MET A 117 2.95 13.48 -18.15
N ALA A 118 2.21 14.54 -18.55
CA ALA A 118 1.19 15.14 -17.70
C ALA A 118 0.04 14.16 -17.42
N ALA A 119 -0.46 13.47 -18.45
CA ALA A 119 -1.49 12.46 -18.31
C ALA A 119 -1.05 11.31 -17.38
N TYR A 120 0.18 10.79 -17.57
CA TYR A 120 0.78 9.79 -16.69
C TYR A 120 0.82 10.24 -15.24
N THR A 121 1.27 11.47 -14.99
CA THR A 121 1.38 12.01 -13.62
C THR A 121 0.02 12.14 -12.96
N ILE A 122 -0.99 12.62 -13.70
CA ILE A 122 -2.37 12.79 -13.19
C ILE A 122 -2.98 11.42 -12.87
N VAL A 123 -2.88 10.46 -13.79
CA VAL A 123 -3.47 9.13 -13.57
C VAL A 123 -2.77 8.41 -12.42
N ASN A 124 -1.45 8.55 -12.25
CA ASN A 124 -0.77 8.02 -11.06
C ASN A 124 -1.30 8.62 -9.75
N ARG A 125 -1.69 9.91 -9.74
CA ARG A 125 -2.34 10.50 -8.55
C ARG A 125 -3.70 9.88 -8.29
N ILE A 126 -4.48 9.65 -9.34
CA ILE A 126 -5.78 8.96 -9.24
C ILE A 126 -5.57 7.52 -8.72
N ASP A 127 -4.59 6.81 -9.28
CA ASP A 127 -4.19 5.47 -8.84
C ASP A 127 -3.79 5.42 -7.36
N ASP A 128 -2.98 6.39 -6.90
CA ASP A 128 -2.58 6.46 -5.49
C ASP A 128 -3.81 6.56 -4.59
N PHE A 129 -4.80 7.39 -4.94
CA PHE A 129 -6.06 7.49 -4.19
C PHE A 129 -6.91 6.22 -4.30
N ALA A 130 -7.00 5.62 -5.47
CA ALA A 130 -7.77 4.41 -5.71
C ALA A 130 -7.19 3.20 -4.97
N CYS A 131 -5.86 3.05 -4.94
CA CYS A 131 -5.19 1.90 -4.33
C CYS A 131 -4.97 2.04 -2.80
N LEU A 132 -5.09 3.25 -2.22
CA LEU A 132 -4.93 3.45 -0.77
C LEU A 132 -5.84 2.55 0.09
N PRO A 133 -7.15 2.46 -0.16
CA PRO A 133 -8.01 1.56 0.62
C PRO A 133 -7.66 0.08 0.46
N GLU A 134 -7.27 -0.39 -0.75
CA GLU A 134 -6.79 -1.76 -0.97
C GLU A 134 -5.57 -2.07 -0.09
N GLN A 135 -4.57 -1.18 -0.07
CA GLN A 135 -3.39 -1.34 0.78
C GLN A 135 -3.77 -1.40 2.27
N ASN A 136 -4.74 -0.61 2.71
CA ASN A 136 -5.22 -0.62 4.10
C ASN A 136 -5.98 -1.91 4.44
N ILE A 137 -6.76 -2.46 3.51
CA ILE A 137 -7.41 -3.77 3.65
C ILE A 137 -6.33 -4.85 3.79
N ALA A 138 -5.31 -4.86 2.92
CA ALA A 138 -4.18 -5.78 3.00
C ALA A 138 -3.40 -5.68 4.33
N HIS A 139 -3.17 -4.47 4.85
CA HIS A 139 -2.57 -4.26 6.18
C HIS A 139 -3.44 -4.81 7.32
N SER A 140 -4.77 -4.63 7.22
CA SER A 140 -5.72 -5.21 8.17
C SER A 140 -5.70 -6.74 8.12
N MET A 141 -5.64 -7.32 6.91
CA MET A 141 -5.43 -8.75 6.72
C MET A 141 -4.13 -9.22 7.35
N THR A 142 -3.02 -8.50 7.13
CA THR A 142 -1.72 -8.80 7.74
C THR A 142 -1.82 -8.93 9.25
N SER A 143 -2.42 -7.94 9.91
CA SER A 143 -2.60 -7.92 11.37
C SER A 143 -3.47 -9.07 11.85
N PHE A 144 -4.58 -9.34 11.16
CA PHE A 144 -5.48 -10.44 11.50
C PHE A 144 -4.80 -11.80 11.34
N MET A 145 -4.06 -12.01 10.23
CA MET A 145 -3.32 -13.25 9.98
C MET A 145 -2.23 -13.47 11.02
N ALA A 146 -1.43 -12.44 11.34
CA ALA A 146 -0.36 -12.53 12.32
C ALA A 146 -0.89 -12.93 13.70
N GLN A 147 -1.96 -12.29 14.18
CA GLN A 147 -2.57 -12.60 15.48
C GLN A 147 -3.12 -14.03 15.54
N ASN A 148 -3.80 -14.49 14.50
CA ASN A 148 -4.39 -15.82 14.49
C ASN A 148 -3.37 -16.92 14.20
N SER A 149 -2.34 -16.65 13.41
CA SER A 149 -1.20 -17.54 13.16
C SER A 149 -0.39 -17.73 14.45
N GLY A 150 -0.05 -16.62 15.14
CA GLY A 150 0.65 -16.69 16.43
C GLY A 150 -0.15 -17.39 17.53
N ALA A 151 -1.48 -17.36 17.47
CA ALA A 151 -2.36 -18.11 18.38
C ALA A 151 -2.61 -19.56 17.93
N GLY A 152 -1.99 -20.04 16.85
CA GLY A 152 -2.19 -21.39 16.30
C GLY A 152 -3.58 -21.64 15.68
N LYS A 153 -4.40 -20.61 15.47
CA LYS A 153 -5.79 -20.71 14.99
C LYS A 153 -5.87 -20.78 13.46
N LYS A 154 -5.36 -21.84 12.86
CA LYS A 154 -5.22 -22.04 11.41
C LYS A 154 -6.52 -21.89 10.64
N GLU A 155 -7.64 -22.38 11.17
CA GLU A 155 -8.96 -22.26 10.56
C GLU A 155 -9.42 -20.77 10.47
N ARG A 156 -9.09 -19.96 11.48
CA ARG A 156 -9.38 -18.51 11.45
C ARG A 156 -8.51 -17.77 10.44
N VAL A 157 -7.23 -18.17 10.29
CA VAL A 157 -6.35 -17.63 9.23
C VAL A 157 -6.97 -17.90 7.87
N ARG A 158 -7.44 -19.13 7.61
CA ARG A 158 -8.09 -19.52 6.35
C ARG A 158 -9.35 -18.73 6.07
N LYS A 159 -10.27 -18.62 7.04
CA LYS A 159 -11.50 -17.86 6.88
C LYS A 159 -11.24 -16.37 6.71
N GLY A 160 -10.26 -15.84 7.44
CA GLY A 160 -9.84 -14.44 7.34
C GLY A 160 -9.25 -14.10 5.97
N PHE A 161 -8.44 -14.99 5.40
CA PHE A 161 -7.90 -14.80 4.04
C PHE A 161 -9.02 -14.62 3.02
N TRP A 162 -9.98 -15.55 2.97
CA TRP A 162 -11.09 -15.45 2.03
C TRP A 162 -12.04 -14.29 2.33
N GLY A 163 -12.24 -13.94 3.61
CA GLY A 163 -13.00 -12.75 4.01
C GLY A 163 -12.35 -11.47 3.50
N GLY A 164 -11.04 -11.30 3.73
CA GLY A 164 -10.27 -10.17 3.25
C GLY A 164 -10.23 -10.09 1.72
N MET A 165 -9.97 -11.23 1.05
CA MET A 165 -9.96 -11.30 -0.41
C MET A 165 -11.30 -10.90 -1.05
N LYS A 166 -12.42 -11.27 -0.43
CA LYS A 166 -13.75 -10.82 -0.90
C LYS A 166 -13.91 -9.31 -0.80
N ILE A 167 -13.44 -8.71 0.29
CA ILE A 167 -13.50 -7.26 0.48
C ILE A 167 -12.62 -6.55 -0.56
N GLU A 168 -11.39 -7.04 -0.79
CA GLU A 168 -10.49 -6.54 -1.84
C GLU A 168 -11.13 -6.58 -3.22
N LEU A 169 -11.71 -7.73 -3.60
CA LEU A 169 -12.35 -7.90 -4.91
C LEU A 169 -13.59 -7.01 -5.07
N VAL A 170 -14.42 -6.88 -4.03
CA VAL A 170 -15.59 -5.99 -4.07
C VAL A 170 -15.15 -4.54 -4.23
N TYR A 171 -14.13 -4.12 -3.47
CA TYR A 171 -13.58 -2.77 -3.58
C TYR A 171 -12.95 -2.53 -4.95
N GLY A 172 -12.11 -3.44 -5.45
CA GLY A 172 -11.51 -3.36 -6.78
C GLY A 172 -12.56 -3.26 -7.91
N MET A 173 -13.68 -4.00 -7.77
CA MET A 173 -14.82 -3.89 -8.70
C MET A 173 -15.49 -2.52 -8.65
N VAL A 174 -15.68 -1.97 -7.45
CA VAL A 174 -16.25 -0.60 -7.29
C VAL A 174 -15.35 0.44 -7.93
N ILE A 175 -14.05 0.39 -7.67
CA ILE A 175 -13.08 1.32 -8.26
C ILE A 175 -13.01 1.16 -9.78
N PHE A 176 -13.01 -0.08 -10.28
CA PHE A 176 -13.11 -0.33 -11.72
C PHE A 176 -14.33 0.39 -12.33
N LEU A 177 -15.52 0.21 -11.77
CA LEU A 177 -16.73 0.85 -12.28
C LEU A 177 -16.64 2.38 -12.21
N VAL A 178 -16.18 2.92 -11.11
CA VAL A 178 -16.02 4.38 -10.96
C VAL A 178 -15.02 4.93 -11.96
N CYS A 179 -13.81 4.37 -12.04
CA CYS A 179 -12.76 4.88 -12.93
C CYS A 179 -13.09 4.66 -14.42
N PHE A 180 -13.83 3.61 -14.76
CA PHE A 180 -14.23 3.34 -16.14
C PHE A 180 -15.36 4.27 -16.63
N PHE A 181 -16.45 4.37 -15.87
CA PHE A 181 -17.62 5.15 -16.28
C PHE A 181 -17.44 6.65 -16.07
N PHE A 182 -16.67 7.05 -15.05
CA PHE A 182 -16.43 8.45 -14.70
C PHE A 182 -15.00 8.90 -15.03
N ALA A 183 -14.30 8.24 -15.98
CA ALA A 183 -12.93 8.57 -16.34
C ALA A 183 -12.74 10.05 -16.71
N GLU A 184 -13.59 10.60 -17.56
CA GLU A 184 -13.48 11.99 -18.01
C GLU A 184 -13.74 13.00 -16.89
N PRO A 185 -14.84 12.94 -16.12
CA PRO A 185 -15.02 13.82 -14.96
C PRO A 185 -13.87 13.74 -13.96
N VAL A 186 -13.36 12.52 -13.68
CA VAL A 186 -12.26 12.32 -12.72
C VAL A 186 -10.96 12.97 -13.20
N VAL A 187 -10.59 12.80 -14.47
CA VAL A 187 -9.38 13.45 -15.03
C VAL A 187 -9.55 14.96 -15.10
N ARG A 188 -10.74 15.47 -15.45
CA ARG A 188 -11.04 16.91 -15.50
C ARG A 188 -10.98 17.62 -14.14
N LEU A 189 -11.05 16.90 -13.03
CA LEU A 189 -10.81 17.47 -11.70
C LEU A 189 -9.36 17.95 -11.52
N PHE A 190 -8.42 17.34 -12.24
CA PHE A 190 -6.98 17.63 -12.11
C PHE A 190 -6.44 18.54 -13.22
N VAL A 191 -7.04 18.52 -14.41
CA VAL A 191 -6.55 19.25 -15.58
C VAL A 191 -7.68 19.69 -16.51
N ARG A 192 -7.48 20.85 -17.15
CA ARG A 192 -8.44 21.41 -18.12
C ARG A 192 -7.98 21.32 -19.58
N ASP A 193 -6.71 21.07 -19.80
CA ASP A 193 -6.12 20.92 -21.13
C ASP A 193 -6.73 19.70 -21.85
N THR A 194 -7.27 19.95 -23.05
CA THR A 194 -8.05 18.95 -23.81
C THR A 194 -7.20 17.76 -24.26
N ASP A 195 -5.94 18.00 -24.64
CA ASP A 195 -5.04 16.96 -25.12
C ASP A 195 -4.60 16.06 -23.96
N VAL A 196 -4.28 16.65 -22.81
CA VAL A 196 -3.95 15.92 -21.58
C VAL A 196 -5.15 15.14 -21.07
N VAL A 197 -6.35 15.71 -21.12
CA VAL A 197 -7.59 15.00 -20.74
C VAL A 197 -7.82 13.78 -21.64
N LYS A 198 -7.65 13.90 -22.95
CA LYS A 198 -7.84 12.79 -23.89
C LYS A 198 -6.89 11.61 -23.58
N GLU A 199 -5.59 11.91 -23.45
CA GLU A 199 -4.59 10.91 -23.10
C GLU A 199 -4.86 10.31 -21.70
N GLY A 200 -5.19 11.14 -20.71
CA GLY A 200 -5.51 10.71 -19.35
C GLY A 200 -6.74 9.82 -19.27
N VAL A 201 -7.81 10.13 -20.01
CA VAL A 201 -9.02 9.30 -20.09
C VAL A 201 -8.72 7.96 -20.74
N THR A 202 -7.94 7.93 -21.82
CA THR A 202 -7.52 6.68 -22.47
C THR A 202 -6.74 5.81 -21.50
N TYR A 203 -5.76 6.39 -20.81
CA TYR A 203 -4.97 5.68 -19.80
C TYR A 203 -5.85 5.17 -18.65
N LEU A 204 -6.67 6.04 -18.04
CA LEU A 204 -7.50 5.68 -16.90
C LEU A 204 -8.51 4.58 -17.23
N LYS A 205 -9.14 4.63 -18.40
CA LYS A 205 -10.05 3.56 -18.86
C LYS A 205 -9.32 2.23 -19.03
N LEU A 206 -8.14 2.22 -19.63
CA LEU A 206 -7.38 0.99 -19.83
C LEU A 206 -6.90 0.39 -18.48
N ILE A 207 -6.37 1.22 -17.58
CA ILE A 207 -5.89 0.70 -16.30
C ILE A 207 -7.04 0.29 -15.38
N SER A 208 -8.23 0.88 -15.51
CA SER A 208 -9.38 0.54 -14.67
C SER A 208 -9.77 -0.92 -14.78
N PHE A 209 -9.71 -1.53 -15.97
CA PHE A 209 -9.93 -2.98 -16.15
C PHE A 209 -8.96 -3.84 -15.33
N MET A 210 -7.84 -3.27 -14.94
CA MET A 210 -6.78 -4.02 -14.27
C MET A 210 -6.85 -3.92 -12.75
N TYR A 211 -7.72 -3.07 -12.16
CA TYR A 211 -7.81 -2.87 -10.70
C TYR A 211 -8.14 -4.13 -9.89
N LEU A 212 -8.71 -5.14 -10.51
CA LEU A 212 -8.89 -6.45 -9.88
C LEU A 212 -7.57 -7.20 -9.63
N LEU A 213 -6.52 -6.92 -10.41
CA LEU A 213 -5.21 -7.57 -10.25
C LEU A 213 -4.48 -7.07 -8.99
N PRO A 214 -4.32 -5.74 -8.77
CA PRO A 214 -3.77 -5.24 -7.50
C PRO A 214 -4.61 -5.66 -6.30
N ALA A 215 -5.95 -5.73 -6.38
CA ALA A 215 -6.78 -6.24 -5.30
C ALA A 215 -6.39 -7.68 -4.92
N VAL A 216 -6.22 -8.56 -5.90
CA VAL A 216 -5.78 -9.95 -5.65
C VAL A 216 -4.35 -9.99 -5.08
N THR A 217 -3.41 -9.28 -5.70
CA THR A 217 -2.01 -9.30 -5.25
C THR A 217 -1.82 -8.68 -3.87
N ASN A 218 -2.52 -7.57 -3.55
CA ASN A 218 -2.50 -6.97 -2.22
C ASN A 218 -3.03 -7.94 -1.15
N GLY A 219 -4.14 -8.64 -1.44
CA GLY A 219 -4.68 -9.68 -0.55
C GLY A 219 -3.70 -10.83 -0.30
N ILE A 220 -3.01 -11.30 -1.35
CA ILE A 220 -1.98 -12.35 -1.25
C ILE A 220 -0.78 -11.84 -0.44
N GLN A 221 -0.32 -10.62 -0.70
CA GLN A 221 0.76 -10.01 0.08
C GLN A 221 0.39 -9.81 1.54
N GLY A 222 -0.86 -9.40 1.82
CA GLY A 222 -1.39 -9.31 3.17
C GLY A 222 -1.32 -10.65 3.92
N TYR A 223 -1.63 -11.74 3.23
CA TYR A 223 -1.49 -13.10 3.77
C TYR A 223 -0.03 -13.45 4.08
N PHE A 224 0.90 -13.32 3.11
CA PHE A 224 2.29 -13.69 3.32
C PHE A 224 2.98 -12.84 4.39
N ARG A 225 2.72 -11.53 4.44
CA ARG A 225 3.19 -10.67 5.53
C ARG A 225 2.66 -11.14 6.88
N GLY A 226 1.39 -11.51 6.95
CA GLY A 226 0.74 -11.93 8.18
C GLY A 226 1.23 -13.27 8.72
N ILE A 227 1.63 -14.21 7.87
CA ILE A 227 2.26 -15.48 8.30
C ILE A 227 3.77 -15.34 8.55
N GLY A 228 4.38 -14.17 8.25
CA GLY A 228 5.78 -13.90 8.49
C GLY A 228 6.72 -14.22 7.33
N ASP A 229 6.20 -14.57 6.14
CA ASP A 229 7.03 -14.89 4.97
C ASP A 229 7.24 -13.67 4.07
N LEU A 230 8.02 -12.70 4.56
CA LEU A 230 8.30 -11.46 3.86
C LEU A 230 9.21 -11.64 2.63
N LYS A 231 9.93 -12.75 2.51
CA LYS A 231 10.80 -13.01 1.35
C LYS A 231 9.98 -13.12 0.07
N ILE A 232 8.82 -13.78 0.16
CA ILE A 232 7.92 -13.95 -0.99
C ILE A 232 7.43 -12.57 -1.46
N THR A 233 7.00 -11.70 -0.54
CA THR A 233 6.49 -10.37 -0.88
C THR A 233 7.58 -9.48 -1.46
N LEU A 234 8.82 -9.59 -1.01
CA LEU A 234 9.96 -8.88 -1.58
C LEU A 234 10.24 -9.34 -3.02
N ILE A 235 10.41 -10.65 -3.21
CA ILE A 235 10.75 -11.23 -4.53
C ILE A 235 9.65 -10.89 -5.54
N SER A 236 8.39 -11.08 -5.20
CA SER A 236 7.26 -10.79 -6.09
C SER A 236 7.17 -9.30 -6.45
N SER A 237 7.45 -8.40 -5.50
CA SER A 237 7.50 -6.97 -5.78
C SER A 237 8.67 -6.59 -6.69
N MET A 238 9.84 -7.23 -6.52
CA MET A 238 10.98 -7.05 -7.43
C MET A 238 10.66 -7.53 -8.84
N VAL A 239 10.03 -8.70 -8.97
CA VAL A 239 9.60 -9.24 -10.27
C VAL A 239 8.57 -8.31 -10.93
N ASN A 240 7.56 -7.86 -10.17
CA ASN A 240 6.56 -6.91 -10.67
C ASN A 240 7.20 -5.66 -11.24
N MET A 241 8.02 -4.97 -10.44
CA MET A 241 8.61 -3.70 -10.87
C MET A 241 9.66 -3.87 -11.96
N GLY A 242 10.46 -4.93 -11.91
CA GLY A 242 11.42 -5.26 -12.97
C GLY A 242 10.73 -5.50 -14.31
N VAL A 243 9.70 -6.36 -14.34
CA VAL A 243 8.92 -6.64 -15.56
C VAL A 243 8.18 -5.39 -16.03
N ARG A 244 7.61 -4.60 -15.12
CA ARG A 244 6.91 -3.36 -15.46
C ARG A 244 7.81 -2.33 -16.16
N VAL A 245 9.03 -2.10 -15.66
CA VAL A 245 9.99 -1.18 -16.26
C VAL A 245 10.48 -1.72 -17.61
N LEU A 246 10.82 -3.01 -17.69
CA LEU A 246 11.23 -3.64 -18.93
C LEU A 246 10.13 -3.61 -20.01
N ALA A 247 8.89 -3.93 -19.62
CA ALA A 247 7.75 -3.88 -20.53
C ALA A 247 7.50 -2.44 -21.02
N ALA A 248 7.55 -1.45 -20.13
CA ALA A 248 7.42 -0.05 -20.52
C ALA A 248 8.50 0.36 -21.52
N PHE A 249 9.75 -0.04 -21.30
CA PHE A 249 10.86 0.22 -22.21
C PHE A 249 10.62 -0.42 -23.60
N VAL A 250 10.26 -1.70 -23.64
CA VAL A 250 10.01 -2.44 -24.89
C VAL A 250 8.81 -1.85 -25.65
N PHE A 251 7.73 -1.48 -24.96
CA PHE A 251 6.54 -0.94 -25.61
C PHE A 251 6.78 0.46 -26.19
N VAL A 252 7.54 1.30 -25.51
CA VAL A 252 7.89 2.65 -26.02
C VAL A 252 8.91 2.56 -27.16
N PHE A 253 10.05 1.92 -26.93
CA PHE A 253 11.17 1.96 -27.88
C PHE A 253 11.11 0.86 -28.95
N GLY A 254 10.42 -0.27 -28.67
CA GLY A 254 10.27 -1.36 -29.65
C GLY A 254 9.00 -1.23 -30.51
N PHE A 255 7.88 -0.88 -29.88
CA PHE A 255 6.58 -0.81 -30.58
C PHE A 255 6.06 0.62 -30.82
N ALA A 256 6.80 1.65 -30.40
CA ALA A 256 6.42 3.05 -30.51
C ALA A 256 5.01 3.36 -29.97
N MET A 257 4.57 2.64 -28.93
CA MET A 257 3.28 2.87 -28.26
C MET A 257 3.30 4.18 -27.50
N LYS A 258 2.14 4.81 -27.38
CA LYS A 258 1.96 6.07 -26.63
C LYS A 258 1.53 5.79 -25.19
N VAL A 259 0.51 6.51 -24.72
CA VAL A 259 0.01 6.45 -23.33
C VAL A 259 -0.46 5.04 -22.92
N GLU A 260 -0.88 4.22 -23.85
CA GLU A 260 -1.30 2.83 -23.66
C GLU A 260 -0.16 1.93 -23.13
N THR A 261 1.10 2.35 -23.31
CA THR A 261 2.27 1.67 -22.76
C THR A 261 2.13 1.40 -21.26
N PHE A 262 1.68 2.38 -20.50
CA PHE A 262 1.69 2.30 -19.03
C PHE A 262 0.69 1.28 -18.48
N PRO A 263 -0.58 1.23 -18.92
CA PRO A 263 -1.50 0.17 -18.53
C PRO A 263 -0.97 -1.22 -18.86
N PHE A 264 -0.48 -1.43 -20.08
CA PHE A 264 0.04 -2.74 -20.48
C PHE A 264 1.32 -3.14 -19.73
N ALA A 265 2.20 -2.19 -19.43
CA ALA A 265 3.35 -2.45 -18.57
C ALA A 265 2.93 -2.83 -17.13
N CYS A 266 1.91 -2.16 -16.59
CA CYS A 266 1.31 -2.53 -15.30
C CYS A 266 0.71 -3.94 -15.34
N LEU A 267 -0.03 -4.27 -16.40
CA LEU A 267 -0.61 -5.60 -16.60
C LEU A 267 0.47 -6.68 -16.61
N ALA A 268 1.54 -6.48 -17.39
CA ALA A 268 2.66 -7.41 -17.43
C ALA A 268 3.30 -7.61 -16.05
N GLY A 269 3.51 -6.53 -15.30
CA GLY A 269 4.05 -6.58 -13.94
C GLY A 269 3.15 -7.38 -12.99
N TRP A 270 1.83 -7.13 -12.97
CA TRP A 270 0.90 -7.83 -12.09
C TRP A 270 0.74 -9.31 -12.47
N ILE A 271 0.72 -9.65 -13.76
CA ILE A 271 0.71 -11.04 -14.21
C ILE A 271 1.98 -11.78 -13.74
N ALA A 272 3.16 -11.17 -13.94
CA ALA A 272 4.42 -11.75 -13.49
C ALA A 272 4.45 -11.95 -11.96
N MET A 273 3.90 -11.01 -11.20
CA MET A 273 3.74 -11.12 -9.76
C MET A 273 2.81 -12.28 -9.38
N LEU A 274 1.65 -12.42 -10.00
CA LEU A 274 0.72 -13.52 -9.76
C LEU A 274 1.32 -14.89 -10.11
N ILE A 275 2.10 -14.98 -11.19
CA ILE A 275 2.84 -16.20 -11.56
C ILE A 275 3.84 -16.57 -10.46
N THR A 276 4.45 -15.59 -9.82
CA THR A 276 5.41 -15.81 -8.72
C THR A 276 4.72 -16.19 -7.42
N GLU A 277 3.67 -15.47 -7.03
CA GLU A 277 2.99 -15.65 -5.74
C GLU A 277 1.96 -16.79 -5.75
N GLY A 278 1.28 -17.02 -6.87
CA GLY A 278 0.18 -17.98 -6.97
C GLY A 278 0.56 -19.41 -6.58
N PRO A 279 1.61 -20.01 -7.17
CA PRO A 279 2.05 -21.36 -6.79
C PRO A 279 2.49 -21.46 -5.32
N LEU A 280 3.11 -20.40 -4.80
CA LEU A 280 3.54 -20.35 -3.41
C LEU A 280 2.34 -20.24 -2.46
N LEU A 281 1.33 -19.45 -2.84
CA LEU A 281 0.07 -19.38 -2.11
C LEU A 281 -0.62 -20.74 -2.03
N VAL A 282 -0.75 -21.44 -3.15
CA VAL A 282 -1.37 -22.78 -3.20
C VAL A 282 -0.62 -23.76 -2.30
N ARG A 283 0.72 -23.73 -2.30
CA ARG A 283 1.55 -24.59 -1.43
C ARG A 283 1.37 -24.23 0.05
N SER A 284 1.46 -22.94 0.41
CA SER A 284 1.31 -22.47 1.78
C SER A 284 -0.09 -22.77 2.32
N TYR A 285 -1.12 -22.51 1.51
CA TYR A 285 -2.51 -22.80 1.85
C TYR A 285 -2.78 -24.31 2.00
N GLY A 286 -2.15 -25.13 1.15
CA GLY A 286 -2.20 -26.60 1.26
C GLY A 286 -1.61 -27.12 2.57
N ARG A 287 -0.47 -26.57 3.01
CA ARG A 287 0.13 -26.87 4.34
C ARG A 287 -0.81 -26.46 5.48
N LEU A 288 -1.37 -25.25 5.40
CA LEU A 288 -2.32 -24.76 6.39
C LEU A 288 -3.53 -25.71 6.54
N LYS A 289 -4.04 -26.24 5.41
CA LYS A 289 -5.16 -27.20 5.38
C LYS A 289 -4.78 -28.54 6.04
N ARG A 290 -3.53 -29.02 5.90
CA ARG A 290 -3.01 -30.23 6.55
C ARG A 290 -2.66 -30.03 8.02
N GLY A 291 -2.82 -28.84 8.56
CA GLY A 291 -2.47 -28.54 9.94
C GLY A 291 -0.98 -28.30 10.18
N GLU A 292 -0.18 -28.14 9.12
CA GLU A 292 1.24 -27.81 9.15
C GLU A 292 1.47 -26.30 9.32
N ASN A 293 2.72 -25.87 9.53
CA ASN A 293 3.06 -24.45 9.51
C ASN A 293 2.94 -23.88 8.10
N ALA A 294 2.34 -22.70 7.97
CA ALA A 294 2.07 -22.05 6.69
C ALA A 294 3.34 -21.45 6.04
N VAL A 295 4.40 -21.20 6.81
CA VAL A 295 5.68 -20.66 6.33
C VAL A 295 6.35 -21.66 5.40
N ILE A 296 6.82 -21.19 4.23
CA ILE A 296 7.49 -22.02 3.21
C ILE A 296 9.00 -22.00 3.39
#